data_c755e1ae552e3fee3f9c39a4944262d8
#
_entry.id   c755e1ae552e3fee3f9c39a4944262d8
#
_cell.length_a   1.000
_cell.length_b   1.000
_cell.length_c   1.000
_cell.angle_alpha   90.00
_cell.angle_beta   90.00
_cell.angle_gamma   90.00
#
_symmetry.space_group_name_H-M   'P 1'
#
loop_
_entity.id
_entity.type
_entity.pdbx_description
1 polymer ?
#
loop_
_entity_poly.entity_id
_entity_poly.type
_entity_poly.pdbx_seq_one_letter_code
_entity_poly.pdbx_strand_id
1 'polypeptide(L)'
;RQMPDRGKDGTPAKERRFSQEELCGVFGKLERVTQAMDRLGYHSMWMAEHHFQHEGYEVLPNSLMAAVHLCHITEQLKIGCGFNIAPMWHPLRLAEDYAQADLMTRGRTIFGVGRGYHSREVETFGMPMLDQDANRELFEEQVEVLFKAFHEESFSHKGKYYKLPAEVPYRG
;
A
#
# COMPACT_ATOMS: atom_id res chain seq x y z
N ARG A 1 -14.91 -2.02 -2.55
CA ARG A 1 -15.48 -0.78 -3.11
C ARG A 1 -16.45 -0.18 -2.14
N GLN A 2 -16.21 1.04 -1.72
CA GLN A 2 -17.02 1.72 -0.71
C GLN A 2 -17.81 2.92 -1.28
N MET A 3 -17.42 3.35 -2.49
CA MET A 3 -18.05 4.49 -3.17
C MET A 3 -19.33 4.08 -3.90
N PRO A 4 -20.30 4.99 -4.04
CA PRO A 4 -21.43 4.77 -4.92
C PRO A 4 -20.98 4.51 -6.36
N ASP A 5 -21.58 3.54 -7.02
CA ASP A 5 -21.30 3.27 -8.44
C ASP A 5 -22.05 4.28 -9.32
N ARG A 6 -21.42 5.42 -9.56
CA ARG A 6 -21.99 6.46 -10.43
C ARG A 6 -21.98 6.10 -11.92
N GLY A 7 -21.39 4.96 -12.28
CA GLY A 7 -21.43 4.47 -13.65
C GLY A 7 -22.80 3.92 -14.05
N LYS A 8 -23.63 3.56 -13.07
CA LYS A 8 -24.99 3.05 -13.31
C LYS A 8 -25.99 4.10 -13.78
N ASP A 9 -25.72 5.37 -13.50
CA ASP A 9 -26.56 6.50 -13.96
C ASP A 9 -26.12 7.07 -15.32
N GLY A 10 -25.12 6.42 -15.95
CA GLY A 10 -24.58 6.85 -17.25
C GLY A 10 -23.60 8.02 -17.19
N THR A 11 -23.21 8.50 -15.99
CA THR A 11 -22.23 9.57 -15.86
C THR A 11 -20.85 9.11 -16.38
N PRO A 12 -20.25 9.78 -17.38
CA PRO A 12 -18.92 9.42 -17.86
C PRO A 12 -17.88 9.44 -16.76
N ALA A 13 -16.92 8.52 -16.76
CA ALA A 13 -15.89 8.40 -15.73
C ALA A 13 -15.16 9.71 -15.45
N LYS A 14 -14.80 10.46 -16.51
CA LYS A 14 -14.13 11.77 -16.40
C LYS A 14 -14.96 12.87 -15.72
N GLU A 15 -16.26 12.68 -15.63
CA GLU A 15 -17.20 13.65 -15.06
C GLU A 15 -17.65 13.27 -13.65
N ARG A 16 -17.28 12.08 -13.19
CA ARG A 16 -17.62 11.62 -11.85
C ARG A 16 -16.88 12.45 -10.81
N ARG A 17 -17.64 13.02 -9.89
CA ARG A 17 -17.13 13.81 -8.79
C ARG A 17 -17.76 13.33 -7.50
N PHE A 18 -16.95 13.29 -6.46
CA PHE A 18 -17.39 12.93 -5.13
C PHE A 18 -17.18 14.13 -4.21
N SER A 19 -18.15 14.40 -3.37
CA SER A 19 -18.01 15.42 -2.33
C SER A 19 -17.02 14.95 -1.25
N GLN A 20 -16.49 15.88 -0.49
CA GLN A 20 -15.64 15.56 0.64
C GLN A 20 -16.38 14.69 1.66
N GLU A 21 -17.66 14.92 1.87
CA GLU A 21 -18.51 14.11 2.77
C GLU A 21 -18.61 12.66 2.29
N GLU A 22 -18.82 12.43 0.99
CA GLU A 22 -18.84 11.08 0.41
C GLU A 22 -17.50 10.38 0.60
N LEU A 23 -16.39 11.09 0.37
CA LEU A 23 -15.03 10.55 0.56
C LEU A 23 -14.78 10.20 2.04
N CYS A 24 -15.08 11.10 2.96
CA CYS A 24 -14.97 10.81 4.40
C CYS A 24 -15.87 9.65 4.82
N GLY A 25 -17.06 9.56 4.25
CA GLY A 25 -18.02 8.47 4.51
C GLY A 25 -17.49 7.08 4.13
N VAL A 26 -16.56 6.99 3.18
CA VAL A 26 -15.89 5.73 2.82
C VAL A 26 -15.10 5.18 4.01
N PHE A 27 -14.33 6.03 4.68
CA PHE A 27 -13.54 5.62 5.85
C PHE A 27 -14.43 5.17 7.01
N GLY A 28 -15.51 5.89 7.29
CA GLY A 28 -16.48 5.46 8.30
C GLY A 28 -17.14 4.11 8.00
N LYS A 29 -17.37 3.77 6.72
CA LYS A 29 -17.84 2.43 6.34
C LYS A 29 -16.75 1.39 6.55
N LEU A 30 -15.51 1.70 6.16
CA LEU A 30 -14.36 0.83 6.34
C LEU A 30 -14.14 0.49 7.81
N GLU A 31 -14.18 1.48 8.70
CA GLU A 31 -14.09 1.31 10.16
C GLU A 31 -15.15 0.34 10.69
N ARG A 32 -16.42 0.56 10.33
CA ARG A 32 -17.52 -0.31 10.78
C ARG A 32 -17.36 -1.75 10.32
N VAL A 33 -16.95 -1.97 9.08
CA VAL A 33 -16.70 -3.31 8.54
C VAL A 33 -15.52 -3.96 9.28
N THR A 34 -14.42 -3.23 9.47
CA THR A 34 -13.23 -3.72 10.16
C THR A 34 -13.54 -4.11 11.61
N GLN A 35 -14.26 -3.26 12.35
CA GLN A 35 -14.69 -3.57 13.71
C GLN A 35 -15.65 -4.76 13.78
N ALA A 36 -16.52 -4.92 12.78
CA ALA A 36 -17.39 -6.08 12.70
C ALA A 36 -16.59 -7.36 12.47
N MET A 37 -15.59 -7.33 11.58
CA MET A 37 -14.71 -8.46 11.33
C MET A 37 -13.91 -8.85 12.58
N ASP A 38 -13.39 -7.86 13.29
CA ASP A 38 -12.67 -8.09 14.56
C ASP A 38 -13.56 -8.79 15.60
N ARG A 39 -14.77 -8.25 15.84
CA ARG A 39 -15.73 -8.88 16.77
C ARG A 39 -16.17 -10.28 16.37
N LEU A 40 -16.21 -10.57 15.09
CA LEU A 40 -16.59 -11.88 14.54
C LEU A 40 -15.41 -12.88 14.50
N GLY A 41 -14.22 -12.47 14.92
CA GLY A 41 -13.06 -13.34 15.02
C GLY A 41 -12.38 -13.64 13.68
N TYR A 42 -12.51 -12.78 12.69
CA TYR A 42 -11.72 -12.91 11.46
C TYR A 42 -10.24 -12.77 11.77
N HIS A 43 -9.41 -13.55 11.10
CA HIS A 43 -7.95 -13.51 11.30
C HIS A 43 -7.34 -12.26 10.68
N SER A 44 -7.73 -11.90 9.47
CA SER A 44 -7.16 -10.75 8.75
C SER A 44 -8.14 -10.15 7.75
N MET A 45 -7.95 -8.87 7.47
CA MET A 45 -8.57 -8.13 6.38
C MET A 45 -7.48 -7.60 5.44
N TRP A 46 -7.74 -7.62 4.15
CA TRP A 46 -6.81 -7.15 3.13
C TRP A 46 -7.41 -6.00 2.33
N MET A 47 -6.60 -4.99 2.08
CA MET A 47 -7.00 -3.81 1.32
C MET A 47 -6.09 -3.65 0.12
N ALA A 48 -6.67 -3.25 -1.01
CA ALA A 48 -5.92 -2.89 -2.21
C ALA A 48 -5.55 -1.40 -2.18
N GLU A 49 -4.41 -1.08 -2.78
CA GLU A 49 -3.95 0.27 -3.04
C GLU A 49 -4.13 0.59 -4.52
N HIS A 50 -4.73 1.75 -4.82
CA HIS A 50 -4.90 2.22 -6.19
C HIS A 50 -4.76 3.73 -6.28
N HIS A 51 -4.24 4.20 -7.41
CA HIS A 51 -3.94 5.59 -7.66
C HIS A 51 -4.60 6.09 -8.95
N PHE A 52 -4.94 7.39 -8.98
CA PHE A 52 -5.41 8.10 -10.16
C PHE A 52 -6.63 7.49 -10.85
N GLN A 53 -7.48 6.81 -10.08
CA GLN A 53 -8.68 6.20 -10.60
C GLN A 53 -9.84 7.20 -10.62
N HIS A 54 -9.93 7.96 -11.71
CA HIS A 54 -11.01 8.91 -11.92
C HIS A 54 -12.39 8.24 -12.10
N GLU A 55 -12.42 6.94 -12.26
CA GLU A 55 -13.63 6.12 -12.23
C GLU A 55 -14.30 6.14 -10.83
N GLY A 56 -13.57 6.55 -9.81
CA GLY A 56 -14.10 6.81 -8.48
C GLY A 56 -14.48 5.58 -7.68
N TYR A 57 -13.90 4.43 -7.98
CA TYR A 57 -14.21 3.20 -7.25
C TYR A 57 -13.39 3.02 -5.98
N GLU A 58 -12.21 3.58 -5.93
CA GLU A 58 -11.25 3.35 -4.87
C GLU A 58 -10.63 4.66 -4.42
N VAL A 59 -10.54 4.86 -3.11
CA VAL A 59 -10.07 6.09 -2.49
C VAL A 59 -8.99 5.80 -1.46
N LEU A 60 -8.20 4.74 -1.69
CA LEU A 60 -7.19 4.29 -0.77
C LEU A 60 -5.80 4.32 -1.43
N PRO A 61 -5.18 5.49 -1.55
CA PRO A 61 -3.86 5.62 -2.14
C PRO A 61 -2.72 5.22 -1.20
N ASN A 62 -3.00 4.97 0.07
CA ASN A 62 -2.03 4.49 1.05
C ASN A 62 -2.71 3.49 1.98
N SER A 63 -2.57 2.22 1.67
CA SER A 63 -3.15 1.11 2.44
C SER A 63 -2.47 0.95 3.81
N LEU A 64 -1.18 1.28 3.94
CA LEU A 64 -0.46 1.19 5.21
C LEU A 64 -0.96 2.22 6.23
N MET A 65 -1.19 3.46 5.80
CA MET A 65 -1.76 4.50 6.68
C MET A 65 -3.14 4.08 7.20
N ALA A 66 -3.98 3.52 6.32
CA ALA A 66 -5.28 2.99 6.72
C ALA A 66 -5.14 1.79 7.65
N ALA A 67 -4.19 0.88 7.41
CA ALA A 67 -3.94 -0.28 8.28
C ALA A 67 -3.58 0.15 9.71
N VAL A 68 -2.71 1.14 9.88
CA VAL A 68 -2.36 1.69 11.20
C VAL A 68 -3.60 2.24 11.90
N HIS A 69 -4.41 3.04 11.20
CA HIS A 69 -5.65 3.58 11.77
C HIS A 69 -6.63 2.47 12.19
N LEU A 70 -6.86 1.50 11.32
CA LEU A 70 -7.80 0.39 11.59
C LEU A 70 -7.32 -0.53 12.72
N CYS A 71 -6.02 -0.75 12.85
CA CYS A 71 -5.46 -1.47 13.98
C CYS A 71 -5.69 -0.76 15.33
N HIS A 72 -5.77 0.58 15.35
CA HIS A 72 -6.03 1.33 16.58
C HIS A 72 -7.47 1.21 17.07
N ILE A 73 -8.41 0.88 16.20
CA ILE A 73 -9.84 0.75 16.53
C ILE A 73 -10.30 -0.72 16.59
N THR A 74 -9.37 -1.66 16.56
CA THR A 74 -9.57 -3.11 16.65
C THR A 74 -8.59 -3.73 17.65
N GLU A 75 -8.88 -4.95 18.13
CA GLU A 75 -8.07 -5.61 19.15
C GLU A 75 -7.17 -6.73 18.61
N GLN A 76 -7.69 -7.56 17.72
CA GLN A 76 -7.03 -8.79 17.27
C GLN A 76 -6.81 -8.89 15.76
N LEU A 77 -7.68 -8.26 14.98
CA LEU A 77 -7.67 -8.33 13.52
C LEU A 77 -6.33 -7.83 12.96
N LYS A 78 -5.72 -8.65 12.11
CA LYS A 78 -4.56 -8.24 11.32
C LYS A 78 -5.00 -7.53 10.04
N ILE A 79 -4.27 -6.50 9.66
CA ILE A 79 -4.57 -5.72 8.46
C ILE A 79 -3.45 -5.89 7.44
N GLY A 80 -3.80 -6.44 6.29
CA GLY A 80 -2.88 -6.68 5.18
C GLY A 80 -2.99 -5.63 4.08
N CYS A 81 -1.85 -5.20 3.56
CA CYS A 81 -1.76 -4.38 2.36
C CYS A 81 -1.59 -5.31 1.16
N GLY A 82 -2.59 -5.38 0.35
CA GLY A 82 -2.60 -6.30 -0.78
C GLY A 82 -2.86 -5.61 -2.12
N PHE A 83 -1.88 -4.95 -2.72
CA PHE A 83 -0.46 -4.91 -2.32
C PHE A 83 0.06 -3.47 -2.34
N ASN A 84 1.14 -3.15 -1.62
CA ASN A 84 1.94 -1.97 -1.96
C ASN A 84 2.71 -2.24 -3.25
N ILE A 85 2.62 -1.33 -4.18
CA ILE A 85 3.29 -1.45 -5.47
C ILE A 85 4.72 -0.92 -5.32
N ALA A 86 5.66 -1.83 -5.03
CA ALA A 86 7.03 -1.46 -4.69
C ALA A 86 7.69 -0.49 -5.69
N PRO A 87 7.52 -0.63 -7.02
CA PRO A 87 8.09 0.34 -7.97
C PRO A 87 7.67 1.79 -7.76
N MET A 88 6.57 2.06 -7.07
CA MET A 88 6.14 3.43 -6.75
C MET A 88 6.77 3.98 -5.47
N TRP A 89 7.63 3.21 -4.80
CA TRP A 89 8.24 3.54 -3.52
C TRP A 89 9.76 3.45 -3.56
N HIS A 90 10.42 4.26 -2.73
CA HIS A 90 11.81 3.98 -2.43
C HIS A 90 11.88 2.83 -1.40
N PRO A 91 12.64 1.74 -1.65
CA PRO A 91 12.56 0.54 -0.81
C PRO A 91 12.94 0.77 0.65
N LEU A 92 13.90 1.66 0.95
CA LEU A 92 14.24 2.00 2.34
C LEU A 92 13.09 2.72 3.04
N ARG A 93 12.41 3.67 2.36
CA ARG A 93 11.25 4.34 2.95
C ARG A 93 10.12 3.36 3.22
N LEU A 94 9.86 2.46 2.28
CA LEU A 94 8.86 1.43 2.45
C LEU A 94 9.17 0.51 3.64
N ALA A 95 10.45 0.13 3.81
CA ALA A 95 10.91 -0.67 4.95
C ALA A 95 10.72 0.07 6.28
N GLU A 96 11.14 1.35 6.35
CA GLU A 96 10.98 2.17 7.56
C GLU A 96 9.50 2.35 7.94
N ASP A 97 8.66 2.67 6.95
CA ASP A 97 7.23 2.91 7.18
C ASP A 97 6.54 1.62 7.70
N TYR A 98 6.90 0.44 7.15
CA TYR A 98 6.38 -0.83 7.65
C TYR A 98 6.91 -1.20 9.03
N ALA A 99 8.19 -0.98 9.31
CA ALA A 99 8.75 -1.22 10.63
C ALA A 99 8.08 -0.34 11.70
N GLN A 100 7.89 0.94 11.39
CA GLN A 100 7.16 1.84 12.28
C GLN A 100 5.72 1.41 12.48
N ALA A 101 5.03 1.03 11.41
CA ALA A 101 3.65 0.54 11.47
C ALA A 101 3.53 -0.74 12.30
N ASP A 102 4.48 -1.66 12.17
CA ASP A 102 4.54 -2.89 12.95
C ASP A 102 4.62 -2.61 14.46
N LEU A 103 5.52 -1.71 14.85
CA LEU A 103 5.65 -1.24 16.25
C LEU A 103 4.35 -0.59 16.75
N MET A 104 3.77 0.32 15.97
CA MET A 104 2.55 1.04 16.33
C MET A 104 1.35 0.09 16.47
N THR A 105 1.27 -0.94 15.66
CA THR A 105 0.17 -1.90 15.62
C THR A 105 0.41 -3.17 16.43
N ARG A 106 1.58 -3.29 17.06
CA ARG A 106 2.01 -4.46 17.84
C ARG A 106 1.96 -5.76 17.02
N GLY A 107 2.54 -5.74 15.83
CA GLY A 107 2.64 -6.91 14.96
C GLY A 107 1.36 -7.26 14.20
N ARG A 108 0.42 -6.31 14.04
CA ARG A 108 -0.85 -6.59 13.36
C ARG A 108 -0.92 -6.09 11.92
N THR A 109 0.13 -5.46 11.40
CA THR A 109 0.24 -5.17 9.97
C THR A 109 0.83 -6.35 9.22
N ILE A 110 0.31 -6.63 8.02
CA ILE A 110 0.86 -7.66 7.13
C ILE A 110 1.39 -6.95 5.88
N PHE A 111 2.68 -7.10 5.65
CA PHE A 111 3.34 -6.52 4.49
C PHE A 111 3.07 -7.35 3.24
N GLY A 112 2.29 -6.80 2.31
CA GLY A 112 2.09 -7.34 0.99
C GLY A 112 2.71 -6.43 -0.05
N VAL A 113 3.58 -6.96 -0.90
CA VAL A 113 4.29 -6.21 -1.91
C VAL A 113 4.11 -6.83 -3.29
N GLY A 114 3.93 -5.97 -4.30
CA GLY A 114 3.76 -6.36 -5.68
C GLY A 114 4.45 -5.41 -6.65
N ARG A 115 4.62 -5.84 -7.91
CA ARG A 115 5.26 -5.02 -8.94
C ARG A 115 4.30 -4.08 -9.69
N GLY A 116 3.00 -4.23 -9.41
CA GLY A 116 1.96 -3.49 -10.12
C GLY A 116 1.54 -4.14 -11.44
N TYR A 117 0.43 -3.66 -12.00
CA TYR A 117 -0.10 -4.08 -13.30
C TYR A 117 -0.79 -2.92 -14.05
N HIS A 118 -1.01 -1.79 -13.39
CA HIS A 118 -1.60 -0.60 -13.99
C HIS A 118 -0.51 0.39 -14.43
N SER A 119 -0.37 0.53 -15.75
CA SER A 119 0.59 1.51 -16.32
C SER A 119 0.29 2.93 -15.86
N ARG A 120 -0.99 3.32 -15.79
CA ARG A 120 -1.40 4.64 -15.28
C ARG A 120 -0.82 4.95 -13.90
N GLU A 121 -0.79 3.97 -13.01
CA GLU A 121 -0.26 4.15 -11.65
C GLU A 121 1.26 4.23 -11.66
N VAL A 122 1.91 3.18 -12.14
CA VAL A 122 3.37 3.02 -12.08
C VAL A 122 4.11 4.07 -12.93
N GLU A 123 3.65 4.31 -14.16
CA GLU A 123 4.27 5.29 -15.06
C GLU A 123 4.10 6.73 -14.57
N THR A 124 2.98 7.04 -13.90
CA THR A 124 2.77 8.37 -13.33
C THR A 124 3.76 8.67 -12.20
N PHE A 125 4.21 7.66 -11.48
CA PHE A 125 5.31 7.79 -10.50
C PHE A 125 6.71 7.74 -11.14
N GLY A 126 6.78 7.70 -12.48
CA GLY A 126 8.04 7.75 -13.22
C GLY A 126 8.77 6.41 -13.30
N MET A 127 8.11 5.31 -12.97
CA MET A 127 8.72 3.98 -12.97
C MET A 127 8.26 3.14 -14.16
N PRO A 128 9.11 2.22 -14.68
CA PRO A 128 8.76 1.44 -15.85
C PRO A 128 7.64 0.44 -15.54
N MET A 129 6.62 0.42 -16.39
CA MET A 129 5.56 -0.58 -16.35
C MET A 129 5.32 -1.20 -17.72
N LEU A 130 5.37 -0.39 -18.78
CA LEU A 130 5.23 -0.87 -20.16
C LEU A 130 6.42 -1.73 -20.57
N ASP A 131 7.63 -1.40 -20.12
CA ASP A 131 8.79 -2.28 -20.18
C ASP A 131 8.70 -3.30 -19.03
N GLN A 132 8.17 -4.48 -19.33
CA GLN A 132 7.94 -5.53 -18.34
C GLN A 132 9.20 -6.13 -17.75
N ASP A 133 10.30 -6.14 -18.51
CA ASP A 133 11.58 -6.65 -18.03
C ASP A 133 12.23 -5.65 -17.09
N ALA A 134 12.26 -4.37 -17.45
CA ALA A 134 12.74 -3.31 -16.55
C ALA A 134 11.90 -3.21 -15.26
N ASN A 135 10.57 -3.37 -15.37
CA ASN A 135 9.70 -3.38 -14.20
C ASN A 135 10.00 -4.57 -13.27
N ARG A 136 10.24 -5.75 -13.84
CA ARG A 136 10.60 -6.94 -13.07
C ARG A 136 11.94 -6.79 -12.38
N GLU A 137 12.97 -6.37 -13.11
CA GLU A 137 14.31 -6.15 -12.56
C GLU A 137 14.30 -5.13 -11.41
N LEU A 138 13.58 -4.01 -11.60
CA LEU A 138 13.40 -3.01 -10.55
C LEU A 138 12.73 -3.59 -9.30
N PHE A 139 11.64 -4.34 -9.48
CA PHE A 139 10.91 -4.97 -8.39
C PHE A 139 11.78 -5.99 -7.65
N GLU A 140 12.50 -6.86 -8.36
CA GLU A 140 13.37 -7.87 -7.76
C GLU A 140 14.50 -7.21 -6.95
N GLU A 141 15.11 -6.14 -7.46
CA GLU A 141 16.14 -5.39 -6.73
C GLU A 141 15.53 -4.69 -5.48
N GLN A 142 14.33 -4.15 -5.59
CA GLN A 142 13.65 -3.56 -4.43
C GLN A 142 13.34 -4.58 -3.35
N VAL A 143 12.89 -5.76 -3.73
CA VAL A 143 12.65 -6.87 -2.79
C VAL A 143 13.93 -7.28 -2.09
N GLU A 144 15.07 -7.35 -2.81
CA GLU A 144 16.37 -7.63 -2.20
C GLU A 144 16.74 -6.57 -1.14
N VAL A 145 16.57 -5.28 -1.46
CA VAL A 145 16.83 -4.19 -0.51
C VAL A 145 15.91 -4.27 0.71
N LEU A 146 14.62 -4.57 0.50
CA LEU A 146 13.66 -4.75 1.59
C LEU A 146 14.06 -5.91 2.51
N PHE A 147 14.49 -7.04 1.95
CA PHE A 147 14.96 -8.18 2.74
C PHE A 147 16.20 -7.83 3.57
N LYS A 148 17.18 -7.12 2.99
CA LYS A 148 18.34 -6.63 3.74
C LYS A 148 17.91 -5.71 4.88
N ALA A 149 17.05 -4.73 4.60
CA ALA A 149 16.57 -3.78 5.58
C ALA A 149 15.87 -4.45 6.78
N PHE A 150 15.13 -5.54 6.57
CA PHE A 150 14.43 -6.24 7.66
C PHE A 150 15.28 -7.29 8.41
N HIS A 151 16.39 -7.78 7.83
CA HIS A 151 17.09 -8.92 8.39
C HIS A 151 18.55 -8.64 8.73
N GLU A 152 19.15 -7.57 8.22
CA GLU A 152 20.56 -7.23 8.47
C GLU A 152 20.65 -6.03 9.44
N GLU A 153 21.55 -6.09 10.39
CA GLU A 153 21.80 -4.98 11.33
C GLU A 153 22.36 -3.75 10.61
N SER A 154 23.18 -3.97 9.60
CA SER A 154 23.67 -2.95 8.67
C SER A 154 23.98 -3.58 7.32
N PHE A 155 23.76 -2.86 6.23
CA PHE A 155 24.02 -3.35 4.90
C PHE A 155 24.44 -2.26 3.92
N SER A 156 25.02 -2.66 2.80
CA SER A 156 25.19 -1.84 1.62
C SER A 156 24.57 -2.53 0.41
N HIS A 157 24.27 -1.76 -0.64
CA HIS A 157 23.71 -2.29 -1.87
C HIS A 157 24.31 -1.60 -3.10
N LYS A 158 24.66 -2.37 -4.11
CA LYS A 158 25.17 -1.91 -5.40
C LYS A 158 24.40 -2.62 -6.51
N GLY A 159 23.21 -2.14 -6.79
CA GLY A 159 22.37 -2.64 -7.85
C GLY A 159 22.37 -1.75 -9.08
N LYS A 160 21.51 -2.10 -10.02
CA LYS A 160 21.26 -1.34 -11.25
C LYS A 160 20.48 -0.06 -10.96
N TYR A 161 19.49 -0.13 -10.10
CA TYR A 161 18.56 0.95 -9.78
C TYR A 161 18.92 1.67 -8.46
N TYR A 162 19.43 0.93 -7.48
CA TYR A 162 19.79 1.47 -6.17
C TYR A 162 21.26 1.28 -5.85
N LYS A 163 21.89 2.38 -5.42
CA LYS A 163 23.24 2.39 -4.86
C LYS A 163 23.16 3.04 -3.50
N LEU A 164 23.14 2.21 -2.48
CA LEU A 164 23.09 2.69 -1.10
C LEU A 164 24.53 2.87 -0.62
N PRO A 165 24.90 4.12 -0.24
CA PRO A 165 26.25 4.46 0.14
C PRO A 165 26.57 3.88 1.51
N ALA A 166 27.71 3.21 1.64
CA ALA A 166 28.17 2.67 2.90
C ALA A 166 27.14 1.79 3.64
N GLU A 167 27.38 1.55 4.90
CA GLU A 167 26.46 0.78 5.74
C GLU A 167 25.20 1.58 6.07
N VAL A 168 24.05 0.98 5.88
CA VAL A 168 22.76 1.51 6.31
C VAL A 168 22.37 0.76 7.57
N PRO A 169 22.53 1.34 8.77
CA PRO A 169 22.06 0.71 9.99
C PRO A 169 20.54 0.73 9.99
N TYR A 170 19.95 -0.44 10.13
CA TYR A 170 18.52 -0.57 10.29
C TYR A 170 18.17 -0.88 11.75
N ARG A 171 17.52 0.06 12.39
CA ARG A 171 16.97 -0.10 13.73
C ARG A 171 15.52 0.36 13.69
N GLY A 172 14.67 -0.53 13.24
CA GLY A 172 13.23 -0.32 13.28
C GLY A 172 12.69 -0.45 14.69
#